data_db1ddcaade45fbcc2af6ff43530300a8
#
_entry.id   db1ddcaade45fbcc2af6ff43530300a8
#
_cell.length_a   1.000
_cell.length_b   1.000
_cell.length_c   1.000
_cell.angle_alpha   90.00
_cell.angle_beta   90.00
_cell.angle_gamma   90.00
#
_symmetry.space_group_name_H-M   'P 1'
#
loop_
_entity.id
_entity.type
_entity.pdbx_description
1 polymer ?
#
loop_
_entity_poly.entity_id
_entity_poly.type
_entity_poly.pdbx_seq_one_letter_code
_entity_poly.pdbx_strand_id
1 'polypeptide(L)'
;MTDTKTTAVGTHFGPYRVDTRGNKIVAVRGHEFDPHPSLIGQAFLHSNELRIMRPAVRRSWLEDGPGSRNELRGSEAFVEVEWDEAIGLASSELKRMHADYGPESVFAGSYGWGSAGRVHAPSALLFRLLRMYGGYTDVWGTYSSSAAEAIVPYFLGMRYHAAIGKGTSWSVVAKHTDLFVSFGGLRL
;
A
#
# COMPACT_ATOMS: atom_id res chain seq x y z
N MET A 1 -34.23 -12.97 -5.29
CA MET A 1 -33.41 -13.11 -4.06
C MET A 1 -31.95 -13.03 -4.47
N THR A 2 -31.21 -12.03 -4.05
CA THR A 2 -29.78 -11.94 -4.36
C THR A 2 -29.04 -13.02 -3.58
N ASP A 3 -28.41 -13.91 -4.31
CA ASP A 3 -27.71 -15.06 -3.75
C ASP A 3 -26.52 -14.61 -2.88
N THR A 4 -26.26 -15.29 -1.79
CA THR A 4 -25.13 -14.98 -0.91
C THR A 4 -23.87 -15.65 -1.47
N LYS A 5 -22.83 -14.86 -1.75
CA LYS A 5 -21.53 -15.32 -2.23
C LYS A 5 -20.51 -15.27 -1.09
N THR A 6 -19.81 -16.40 -0.85
CA THR A 6 -18.70 -16.48 0.08
C THR A 6 -17.37 -16.38 -0.65
N THR A 7 -16.46 -15.53 -0.19
CA THR A 7 -15.13 -15.35 -0.76
C THR A 7 -14.07 -15.45 0.34
N ALA A 8 -12.96 -16.13 0.06
CA ALA A 8 -11.78 -16.10 0.92
C ALA A 8 -11.00 -14.81 0.67
N VAL A 9 -10.62 -14.13 1.75
CA VAL A 9 -9.89 -12.86 1.72
C VAL A 9 -8.68 -12.94 2.63
N GLY A 10 -7.50 -12.63 2.11
CA GLY A 10 -6.29 -12.43 2.89
C GLY A 10 -6.17 -10.96 3.33
N THR A 11 -5.84 -10.72 4.58
CA THR A 11 -5.64 -9.39 5.14
C THR A 11 -4.36 -9.32 5.95
N HIS A 12 -3.99 -8.11 6.38
CA HIS A 12 -2.88 -7.91 7.33
C HIS A 12 -3.10 -8.64 8.67
N PHE A 13 -4.35 -8.90 9.04
CA PHE A 13 -4.73 -9.47 10.33
C PHE A 13 -5.07 -10.95 10.26
N GLY A 14 -4.91 -11.58 9.11
CA GLY A 14 -5.21 -12.98 8.87
C GLY A 14 -6.19 -13.22 7.72
N PRO A 15 -6.47 -14.48 7.42
CA PRO A 15 -7.44 -14.87 6.41
C PRO A 15 -8.86 -14.93 6.97
N TYR A 16 -9.83 -14.53 6.14
CA TYR A 16 -11.25 -14.55 6.49
C TYR A 16 -12.09 -15.16 5.38
N ARG A 17 -13.27 -15.64 5.75
CA ARG A 17 -14.40 -15.89 4.84
C ARG A 17 -15.37 -14.72 4.94
N VAL A 18 -15.63 -14.08 3.82
CA VAL A 18 -16.50 -12.92 3.72
C VAL A 18 -17.71 -13.28 2.89
N ASP A 19 -18.89 -13.13 3.47
CA ASP A 19 -20.15 -13.33 2.79
C ASP A 19 -20.67 -11.98 2.29
N THR A 20 -21.03 -11.95 1.01
CA THR A 20 -21.61 -10.77 0.38
C THR A 20 -23.01 -11.09 -0.18
N ARG A 21 -23.90 -10.12 -0.12
CA ARG A 21 -25.21 -10.15 -0.77
C ARG A 21 -25.34 -8.89 -1.62
N GLY A 22 -25.31 -9.05 -2.92
CA GLY A 22 -25.09 -7.94 -3.83
C GLY A 22 -23.74 -7.29 -3.51
N ASN A 23 -23.70 -5.97 -3.30
CA ASN A 23 -22.49 -5.20 -3.00
C ASN A 23 -22.25 -5.00 -1.49
N LYS A 24 -23.01 -5.66 -0.61
CA LYS A 24 -22.87 -5.50 0.84
C LYS A 24 -22.21 -6.71 1.47
N ILE A 25 -21.28 -6.47 2.39
CA ILE A 25 -20.74 -7.49 3.29
C ILE A 25 -21.78 -7.76 4.35
N VAL A 26 -22.21 -9.03 4.48
CA VAL A 26 -23.26 -9.43 5.43
C VAL A 26 -22.74 -10.33 6.56
N ALA A 27 -21.59 -10.97 6.38
CA ALA A 27 -20.91 -11.72 7.43
C ALA A 27 -19.41 -11.80 7.18
N VAL A 28 -18.64 -11.85 8.27
CA VAL A 28 -17.20 -12.10 8.27
C VAL A 28 -16.89 -13.16 9.30
N ARG A 29 -16.17 -14.21 8.88
CA ARG A 29 -15.76 -15.32 9.74
C ARG A 29 -14.27 -15.57 9.57
N GLY A 30 -13.60 -16.05 10.60
CA GLY A 30 -12.23 -16.55 10.47
C GLY A 30 -12.16 -17.65 9.42
N HIS A 31 -11.04 -17.75 8.73
CA HIS A 31 -10.79 -18.84 7.79
C HIS A 31 -10.58 -20.15 8.56
N GLU A 32 -11.02 -21.27 8.01
CA GLU A 32 -10.95 -22.60 8.65
C GLU A 32 -9.53 -23.07 8.99
N PHE A 33 -8.52 -22.52 8.36
CA PHE A 33 -7.11 -22.80 8.65
C PHE A 33 -6.49 -21.87 9.71
N ASP A 34 -7.25 -20.90 10.20
CA ASP A 34 -6.79 -20.01 11.27
C ASP A 34 -7.45 -20.42 12.60
N PRO A 35 -6.71 -21.08 13.52
CA PRO A 35 -7.27 -21.52 14.79
C PRO A 35 -7.56 -20.36 15.75
N HIS A 36 -7.01 -19.16 15.49
CA HIS A 36 -7.15 -17.99 16.36
C HIS A 36 -7.40 -16.71 15.55
N PRO A 37 -8.51 -16.64 14.79
CA PRO A 37 -8.77 -15.50 13.92
C PRO A 37 -8.92 -14.22 14.73
N SER A 38 -8.28 -13.15 14.25
CA SER A 38 -8.39 -11.84 14.88
C SER A 38 -9.82 -11.29 14.75
N LEU A 39 -10.36 -10.77 15.86
CA LEU A 39 -11.68 -10.16 15.88
C LEU A 39 -11.75 -8.84 15.08
N ILE A 40 -10.61 -8.26 14.73
CA ILE A 40 -10.57 -7.00 13.94
C ILE A 40 -11.21 -7.15 12.57
N GLY A 41 -11.28 -8.37 12.03
CA GLY A 41 -11.99 -8.67 10.78
C GLY A 41 -13.47 -8.30 10.82
N GLN A 42 -14.11 -8.23 12.01
CA GLN A 42 -15.49 -7.81 12.16
C GLN A 42 -15.70 -6.34 11.75
N ALA A 43 -14.65 -5.52 11.77
CA ALA A 43 -14.72 -4.14 11.29
C ALA A 43 -15.14 -4.02 9.81
N PHE A 44 -14.95 -5.07 9.00
CA PHE A 44 -15.41 -5.09 7.62
C PHE A 44 -16.93 -4.95 7.48
N LEU A 45 -17.71 -5.38 8.46
CA LEU A 45 -19.16 -5.20 8.45
C LEU A 45 -19.55 -3.72 8.50
N HIS A 46 -18.75 -2.89 9.20
CA HIS A 46 -18.97 -1.45 9.29
C HIS A 46 -18.46 -0.69 8.06
N SER A 47 -17.69 -1.34 7.19
CA SER A 47 -17.14 -0.70 6.00
C SER A 47 -18.17 -0.42 4.90
N ASN A 48 -19.37 -1.03 4.97
CA ASN A 48 -20.39 -0.89 3.94
C ASN A 48 -20.84 0.56 3.71
N GLU A 49 -20.81 1.38 4.76
CA GLU A 49 -21.20 2.80 4.71
C GLU A 49 -20.06 3.70 4.25
N LEU A 50 -18.81 3.23 4.40
CA LEU A 50 -17.60 4.00 4.10
C LEU A 50 -16.98 3.61 2.76
N ARG A 51 -17.45 2.53 2.14
CA ARG A 51 -16.87 2.03 0.89
C ARG A 51 -17.17 2.96 -0.27
N ILE A 52 -16.10 3.30 -0.99
CA ILE A 52 -16.21 3.93 -2.29
C ILE A 52 -16.65 2.84 -3.28
N MET A 53 -17.85 2.98 -3.83
CA MET A 53 -18.49 1.95 -4.67
C MET A 53 -18.17 2.13 -6.16
N ARG A 54 -17.85 3.36 -6.57
CA ARG A 54 -17.52 3.74 -7.94
C ARG A 54 -16.30 4.65 -7.96
N PRO A 55 -15.52 4.66 -9.04
CA PRO A 55 -14.52 5.68 -9.22
C PRO A 55 -15.17 7.05 -9.29
N ALA A 56 -14.46 8.07 -8.81
CA ALA A 56 -14.94 9.43 -8.87
C ALA A 56 -13.81 10.38 -9.30
N VAL A 57 -14.16 11.36 -10.11
CA VAL A 57 -13.24 12.33 -10.68
C VAL A 57 -13.63 13.73 -10.22
N ARG A 58 -12.66 14.59 -9.97
CA ARG A 58 -12.92 16.00 -9.65
C ARG A 58 -13.72 16.66 -10.78
N ARG A 59 -14.71 17.45 -10.42
CA ARG A 59 -15.57 18.13 -11.39
C ARG A 59 -14.77 19.00 -12.36
N SER A 60 -13.89 19.84 -11.84
CA SER A 60 -13.07 20.72 -12.67
C SER A 60 -12.17 19.97 -13.64
N TRP A 61 -11.70 18.76 -13.25
CA TRP A 61 -10.90 17.92 -14.13
C TRP A 61 -11.71 17.38 -15.32
N LEU A 62 -13.00 17.03 -15.09
CA LEU A 62 -13.90 16.58 -16.16
C LEU A 62 -14.28 17.73 -17.11
N GLU A 63 -14.46 18.93 -16.56
CA GLU A 63 -14.90 20.10 -17.32
C GLU A 63 -13.75 20.76 -18.11
N ASP A 64 -12.60 20.94 -17.47
CA ASP A 64 -11.51 21.78 -17.99
C ASP A 64 -10.24 20.97 -18.33
N GLY A 65 -10.19 19.67 -17.98
CA GLY A 65 -9.08 18.78 -18.27
C GLY A 65 -7.95 18.79 -17.23
N PRO A 66 -6.84 18.08 -17.54
CA PRO A 66 -5.72 17.92 -16.63
C PRO A 66 -5.04 19.23 -16.24
N GLY A 67 -4.66 19.36 -14.97
CA GLY A 67 -3.96 20.53 -14.45
C GLY A 67 -4.85 21.73 -14.14
N SER A 68 -6.16 21.61 -14.41
CA SER A 68 -7.13 22.67 -14.18
C SER A 68 -7.43 22.87 -12.69
N ARG A 69 -7.63 24.12 -12.33
CA ARG A 69 -8.22 24.60 -11.08
C ARG A 69 -7.69 23.85 -9.84
N ASN A 70 -6.37 23.74 -9.73
CA ASN A 70 -5.69 23.03 -8.63
C ASN A 70 -6.01 23.62 -7.24
N GLU A 71 -6.36 24.91 -7.19
CA GLU A 71 -6.79 25.61 -5.99
C GLU A 71 -8.09 25.05 -5.39
N LEU A 72 -8.90 24.34 -6.19
CA LEU A 72 -10.13 23.71 -5.73
C LEU A 72 -9.92 22.30 -5.15
N ARG A 73 -8.70 21.78 -5.11
CA ARG A 73 -8.44 20.45 -4.55
C ARG A 73 -8.87 20.39 -3.09
N GLY A 74 -9.74 19.42 -2.78
CA GLY A 74 -10.31 19.21 -1.45
C GLY A 74 -11.56 20.03 -1.15
N SER A 75 -11.94 21.02 -2.00
CA SER A 75 -13.12 21.85 -1.79
C SER A 75 -14.23 21.66 -2.85
N GLU A 76 -13.88 21.11 -4.02
CA GLU A 76 -14.87 20.82 -5.05
C GLU A 76 -15.48 19.42 -4.94
N ALA A 77 -16.62 19.24 -5.59
CA ALA A 77 -17.29 17.93 -5.63
C ALA A 77 -16.55 16.94 -6.53
N PHE A 78 -16.56 15.68 -6.12
CA PHE A 78 -16.24 14.54 -6.97
C PHE A 78 -17.50 14.07 -7.70
N VAL A 79 -17.33 13.71 -8.97
CA VAL A 79 -18.38 13.15 -9.81
C VAL A 79 -18.10 11.66 -10.00
N GLU A 80 -19.06 10.81 -9.65
CA GLU A 80 -18.96 9.38 -9.92
C GLU A 80 -18.98 9.12 -11.42
N VAL A 81 -18.09 8.23 -11.88
CA VAL A 81 -17.98 7.81 -13.28
C VAL A 81 -17.93 6.29 -13.36
N GLU A 82 -18.14 5.74 -14.54
CA GLU A 82 -17.98 4.30 -14.75
C GLU A 82 -16.47 3.93 -14.81
N TRP A 83 -16.16 2.67 -14.53
CA TRP A 83 -14.76 2.19 -14.51
C TRP A 83 -14.05 2.37 -15.84
N ASP A 84 -14.71 2.12 -16.96
CA ASP A 84 -14.11 2.28 -18.28
C ASP A 84 -13.75 3.74 -18.57
N GLU A 85 -14.60 4.66 -18.14
CA GLU A 85 -14.33 6.10 -18.22
C GLU A 85 -13.14 6.49 -17.36
N ALA A 86 -13.11 6.09 -16.08
CA ALA A 86 -12.01 6.39 -15.16
C ALA A 86 -10.67 5.85 -15.68
N ILE A 87 -10.66 4.60 -16.18
CA ILE A 87 -9.47 3.99 -16.77
C ILE A 87 -9.04 4.73 -18.04
N GLY A 88 -10.00 5.10 -18.88
CA GLY A 88 -9.76 5.87 -20.09
C GLY A 88 -9.10 7.24 -19.79
N LEU A 89 -9.65 7.97 -18.83
CA LEU A 89 -9.10 9.26 -18.40
C LEU A 89 -7.67 9.11 -17.82
N ALA A 90 -7.48 8.17 -16.90
CA ALA A 90 -6.16 7.94 -16.29
C ALA A 90 -5.11 7.49 -17.31
N SER A 91 -5.47 6.57 -18.21
CA SER A 91 -4.54 6.07 -19.22
C SER A 91 -4.19 7.12 -20.27
N SER A 92 -5.14 7.97 -20.65
CA SER A 92 -4.91 9.06 -21.59
C SER A 92 -3.95 10.10 -21.01
N GLU A 93 -4.12 10.44 -19.74
CA GLU A 93 -3.22 11.39 -19.08
C GLU A 93 -1.82 10.81 -18.87
N LEU A 94 -1.69 9.54 -18.48
CA LEU A 94 -0.39 8.88 -18.41
C LEU A 94 0.33 8.88 -19.77
N LYS A 95 -0.41 8.61 -20.86
CA LYS A 95 0.14 8.65 -22.22
C LYS A 95 0.61 10.05 -22.59
N ARG A 96 -0.20 11.06 -22.30
CA ARG A 96 0.14 12.46 -22.54
C ARG A 96 1.42 12.86 -21.79
N MET A 97 1.48 12.59 -20.48
CA MET A 97 2.65 12.91 -19.66
C MET A 97 3.92 12.24 -20.16
N HIS A 98 3.83 10.97 -20.55
CA HIS A 98 4.96 10.24 -21.13
C HIS A 98 5.42 10.81 -22.47
N ALA A 99 4.47 11.16 -23.34
CA ALA A 99 4.78 11.72 -24.66
C ALA A 99 5.39 13.13 -24.58
N ASP A 100 4.86 13.96 -23.69
CA ASP A 100 5.25 15.37 -23.59
C ASP A 100 6.51 15.60 -22.76
N TYR A 101 6.71 14.77 -21.69
CA TYR A 101 7.71 15.02 -20.65
C TYR A 101 8.61 13.82 -20.33
N GLY A 102 8.39 12.66 -20.96
CA GLY A 102 9.16 11.43 -20.70
C GLY A 102 8.74 10.68 -19.44
N PRO A 103 9.29 9.48 -19.21
CA PRO A 103 8.92 8.63 -18.07
C PRO A 103 9.28 9.23 -16.70
N GLU A 104 10.27 10.11 -16.63
CA GLU A 104 10.69 10.78 -15.39
C GLU A 104 9.60 11.72 -14.82
N SER A 105 8.66 12.15 -15.65
CA SER A 105 7.53 12.99 -15.23
C SER A 105 6.52 12.25 -14.35
N VAL A 106 6.53 10.92 -14.37
CA VAL A 106 5.65 10.08 -13.57
C VAL A 106 6.38 9.66 -12.29
N PHE A 107 6.03 10.28 -11.17
CA PHE A 107 6.49 9.85 -9.86
C PHE A 107 5.56 8.79 -9.30
N ALA A 108 6.11 7.65 -8.86
CA ALA A 108 5.33 6.59 -8.28
C ALA A 108 5.93 6.04 -7.00
N GLY A 109 5.10 5.89 -5.99
CA GLY A 109 5.44 5.23 -4.74
C GLY A 109 4.27 4.39 -4.27
N SER A 110 4.57 3.26 -3.66
CA SER A 110 3.58 2.40 -3.03
C SER A 110 4.21 1.68 -1.85
N TYR A 111 3.44 1.54 -0.79
CA TYR A 111 3.88 0.89 0.43
C TYR A 111 2.89 -0.21 0.79
N GLY A 112 3.34 -1.46 0.71
CA GLY A 112 2.48 -2.65 0.82
C GLY A 112 2.65 -3.41 2.13
N TRP A 113 2.73 -2.73 3.26
CA TRP A 113 2.86 -3.35 4.57
C TRP A 113 1.75 -4.36 4.81
N GLY A 114 2.12 -5.58 5.19
CA GLY A 114 1.18 -6.66 5.45
C GLY A 114 0.45 -7.19 4.21
N SER A 115 0.95 -6.90 3.01
CA SER A 115 0.40 -7.47 1.78
C SER A 115 0.55 -8.98 1.74
N ALA A 116 -0.54 -9.67 1.45
CA ALA A 116 -0.59 -11.12 1.32
C ALA A 116 -0.43 -11.54 -0.15
N GLY A 117 0.79 -11.94 -0.52
CA GLY A 117 1.09 -12.43 -1.86
C GLY A 117 1.23 -11.33 -2.94
N ARG A 118 1.36 -11.74 -4.20
CA ARG A 118 1.70 -10.84 -5.30
C ARG A 118 0.56 -9.92 -5.73
N VAL A 119 -0.65 -10.43 -5.77
CA VAL A 119 -1.82 -9.67 -6.27
C VAL A 119 -2.29 -8.65 -5.24
N HIS A 120 -2.12 -8.94 -3.96
CA HIS A 120 -2.47 -8.04 -2.86
C HIS A 120 -1.36 -7.03 -2.53
N ALA A 121 -0.17 -7.18 -3.11
CA ALA A 121 0.90 -6.22 -2.95
C ALA A 121 0.71 -5.06 -3.94
N PRO A 122 0.27 -3.87 -3.52
CA PRO A 122 -0.05 -2.77 -4.43
C PRO A 122 1.18 -2.33 -5.22
N SER A 123 2.38 -2.36 -4.62
CA SER A 123 3.64 -2.07 -5.29
C SER A 123 3.93 -3.03 -6.44
N ALA A 124 3.61 -4.33 -6.30
CA ALA A 124 3.94 -5.31 -7.31
C ALA A 124 3.22 -5.05 -8.65
N LEU A 125 1.94 -4.69 -8.59
CA LEU A 125 1.14 -4.39 -9.79
C LEU A 125 1.43 -2.99 -10.35
N LEU A 126 1.51 -1.98 -9.47
CA LEU A 126 1.80 -0.61 -9.86
C LEU A 126 3.15 -0.49 -10.57
N PHE A 127 4.22 -0.98 -9.95
CA PHE A 127 5.55 -0.88 -10.53
C PHE A 127 5.72 -1.74 -11.79
N ARG A 128 5.03 -2.88 -11.86
CA ARG A 128 4.99 -3.67 -13.08
C ARG A 128 4.36 -2.88 -14.22
N LEU A 129 3.19 -2.28 -13.98
CA LEU A 129 2.51 -1.45 -14.97
C LEU A 129 3.43 -0.33 -15.48
N LEU A 130 4.01 0.45 -14.58
CA LEU A 130 4.81 1.61 -14.95
C LEU A 130 6.12 1.22 -15.66
N ARG A 131 6.77 0.11 -15.28
CA ARG A 131 7.94 -0.42 -15.98
C ARG A 131 7.61 -0.89 -17.39
N MET A 132 6.48 -1.58 -17.57
CA MET A 132 6.00 -1.99 -18.90
C MET A 132 5.60 -0.78 -19.75
N TYR A 133 5.23 0.31 -19.11
CA TYR A 133 4.83 1.55 -19.77
C TYR A 133 6.03 2.42 -20.21
N GLY A 134 7.24 2.13 -19.77
CA GLY A 134 8.46 2.83 -20.18
C GLY A 134 9.28 3.41 -19.04
N GLY A 135 8.83 3.28 -17.80
CA GLY A 135 9.55 3.74 -16.62
C GLY A 135 8.80 4.80 -15.81
N TYR A 136 9.43 5.21 -14.72
CA TYR A 136 8.90 6.20 -13.78
C TYR A 136 10.02 6.64 -12.82
N THR A 137 9.83 7.76 -12.13
CA THR A 137 10.67 8.18 -11.01
C THR A 137 10.26 7.43 -9.74
N ASP A 138 11.18 6.66 -9.18
CA ASP A 138 10.96 5.81 -8.00
C ASP A 138 11.43 6.50 -6.71
N VAL A 139 11.01 5.96 -5.58
CA VAL A 139 11.48 6.32 -4.24
C VAL A 139 12.64 5.41 -3.85
N TRP A 140 13.74 5.96 -3.37
CA TRP A 140 14.81 5.20 -2.77
C TRP A 140 14.65 5.13 -1.26
N GLY A 141 14.81 3.90 -0.70
CA GLY A 141 14.74 3.65 0.73
C GLY A 141 13.31 3.52 1.27
N THR A 142 13.19 3.52 2.57
CA THR A 142 11.91 3.42 3.30
C THR A 142 11.78 4.55 4.32
N TYR A 143 10.57 4.88 4.72
CA TYR A 143 10.33 5.91 5.76
C TYR A 143 10.99 5.54 7.10
N SER A 144 11.08 4.23 7.41
CA SER A 144 11.58 3.77 8.71
C SER A 144 13.10 3.68 8.79
N SER A 145 13.82 3.48 7.70
CA SER A 145 15.22 3.08 7.74
C SER A 145 16.13 3.73 6.69
N SER A 146 15.63 4.68 5.90
CA SER A 146 16.44 5.29 4.82
C SER A 146 17.76 5.91 5.32
N ALA A 147 17.76 6.58 6.48
CA ALA A 147 18.98 7.12 7.05
C ALA A 147 19.98 6.02 7.39
N ALA A 148 19.51 4.92 7.99
CA ALA A 148 20.37 3.77 8.30
C ALA A 148 20.83 3.06 7.02
N GLU A 149 19.96 2.93 6.00
CA GLU A 149 20.33 2.37 4.71
C GLU A 149 21.41 3.17 4.00
N ALA A 150 21.40 4.51 4.16
CA ALA A 150 22.42 5.40 3.62
C ALA A 150 23.75 5.31 4.36
N ILE A 151 23.73 5.23 5.70
CA ILE A 151 24.92 5.41 6.53
C ILE A 151 25.59 4.08 6.92
N VAL A 152 24.82 3.03 7.26
CA VAL A 152 25.35 1.76 7.75
C VAL A 152 26.39 1.11 6.83
N PRO A 153 26.26 1.15 5.48
CA PRO A 153 27.28 0.62 4.60
C PRO A 153 28.68 1.23 4.81
N TYR A 154 28.75 2.51 5.16
CA TYR A 154 30.04 3.19 5.39
C TYR A 154 30.69 2.80 6.71
N PHE A 155 29.89 2.50 7.74
CA PHE A 155 30.40 2.09 9.04
C PHE A 155 30.70 0.61 9.15
N LEU A 156 29.84 -0.23 8.58
CA LEU A 156 29.90 -1.69 8.76
C LEU A 156 30.33 -2.44 7.50
N GLY A 157 30.53 -1.76 6.37
CA GLY A 157 30.89 -2.40 5.10
C GLY A 157 29.81 -3.33 4.55
N MET A 158 28.59 -3.26 5.07
CA MET A 158 27.47 -4.12 4.63
C MET A 158 26.15 -3.34 4.60
N ARG A 159 25.19 -3.82 3.81
CA ARG A 159 23.85 -3.22 3.73
C ARG A 159 23.12 -3.32 5.08
N TYR A 160 22.33 -2.31 5.40
CA TYR A 160 21.54 -2.22 6.64
C TYR A 160 20.75 -3.49 6.99
N HIS A 161 19.99 -4.04 6.04
CA HIS A 161 19.22 -5.25 6.27
C HIS A 161 20.10 -6.49 6.56
N ALA A 162 21.29 -6.57 5.97
CA ALA A 162 22.25 -7.62 6.28
C ALA A 162 22.85 -7.44 7.69
N ALA A 163 23.08 -6.18 8.09
CA ALA A 163 23.57 -5.87 9.43
C ALA A 163 22.57 -6.26 10.52
N ILE A 164 21.27 -5.96 10.34
CA ILE A 164 20.21 -6.37 11.27
C ILE A 164 20.13 -7.90 11.38
N GLY A 165 20.17 -8.60 10.24
CA GLY A 165 20.07 -10.07 10.23
C GLY A 165 21.30 -10.79 10.82
N LYS A 166 22.42 -10.08 11.01
CA LYS A 166 23.67 -10.59 11.58
C LYS A 166 23.97 -10.01 12.97
N GLY A 167 23.00 -9.38 13.59
CA GLY A 167 23.15 -8.81 14.93
C GLY A 167 23.64 -9.82 15.95
N THR A 168 24.48 -9.37 16.90
CA THR A 168 24.98 -10.18 18.01
C THR A 168 23.81 -10.59 18.93
N SER A 169 23.72 -11.87 19.28
CA SER A 169 22.68 -12.34 20.20
C SER A 169 22.86 -11.74 21.61
N TRP A 170 21.74 -11.54 22.31
CA TRP A 170 21.75 -11.01 23.66
C TRP A 170 22.57 -11.86 24.64
N SER A 171 22.61 -13.19 24.47
CA SER A 171 23.42 -14.09 25.28
C SER A 171 24.92 -13.83 25.12
N VAL A 172 25.36 -13.49 23.90
CA VAL A 172 26.77 -13.15 23.64
C VAL A 172 27.08 -11.76 24.19
N VAL A 173 26.19 -10.78 23.98
CA VAL A 173 26.33 -9.44 24.54
C VAL A 173 26.46 -9.51 26.06
N ALA A 174 25.55 -10.20 26.74
CA ALA A 174 25.59 -10.35 28.21
C ALA A 174 26.87 -11.02 28.73
N LYS A 175 27.44 -11.96 27.96
CA LYS A 175 28.65 -12.69 28.39
C LYS A 175 29.95 -11.91 28.17
N HIS A 176 30.00 -11.07 27.17
CA HIS A 176 31.24 -10.46 26.66
C HIS A 176 31.24 -8.92 26.67
N THR A 177 30.27 -8.27 27.36
CA THR A 177 30.18 -6.83 27.44
C THR A 177 30.27 -6.38 28.89
N ASP A 178 31.23 -5.55 29.20
CA ASP A 178 31.40 -4.97 30.54
C ASP A 178 30.52 -3.77 30.77
N LEU A 179 30.23 -3.01 29.71
CA LEU A 179 29.36 -1.81 29.76
C LEU A 179 28.47 -1.78 28.53
N PHE A 180 27.17 -1.71 28.75
CA PHE A 180 26.17 -1.49 27.71
C PHE A 180 25.56 -0.09 27.86
N VAL A 181 25.70 0.75 26.83
CA VAL A 181 25.15 2.12 26.79
C VAL A 181 24.06 2.18 25.74
N SER A 182 22.85 2.58 26.15
CA SER A 182 21.72 2.77 25.26
C SER A 182 21.33 4.26 25.21
N PHE A 183 21.34 4.83 24.01
CA PHE A 183 20.79 6.15 23.75
C PHE A 183 19.33 6.00 23.33
N GLY A 184 18.41 6.06 24.28
CA GLY A 184 17.01 5.80 24.13
C GLY A 184 16.53 4.64 25.01
N GLY A 185 15.23 4.35 24.98
CA GLY A 185 14.64 3.31 25.80
C GLY A 185 14.92 1.89 25.26
N LEU A 186 15.34 1.00 26.13
CA LEU A 186 15.24 -0.45 25.94
C LEU A 186 13.94 -0.93 26.58
N ARG A 187 13.12 -1.65 25.82
CA ARG A 187 12.05 -2.44 26.42
C ARG A 187 12.65 -3.76 26.88
N LEU A 188 12.59 -3.99 28.17
CA LEU A 188 12.88 -5.28 28.78
C LEU A 188 11.65 -6.16 28.73
#